data_3bb91e286f929ac38946db71bd2d5e46
#
_entry.id   3bb91e286f929ac38946db71bd2d5e46
#
_cell.length_a   1.000
_cell.length_b   1.000
_cell.length_c   1.000
_cell.angle_alpha   90.00
_cell.angle_beta   90.00
_cell.angle_gamma   90.00
#
_symmetry.space_group_name_H-M   'P 1'
#
loop_
_entity.id
_entity.type
_entity.pdbx_description
1 polymer ?
#
loop_
_entity_poly.entity_id
_entity_poly.type
_entity_poly.pdbx_seq_one_letter_code
_entity_poly.pdbx_strand_id
1 'polypeptide(L)'
;WQNEASPYTLRRRSFPRGCAQYEETRNMLASQDVGDRIGEVVETSSTGFTAQAYGVNGAAPLGSLVRTAGDGPVYAVVREVSTSSLDPGRRPVALGRDEPDEEAVYQNNPQISRLFRTDFDATIVGYGDGPEIRQHLPPQPPKIHAFIHACTPEELAAFTQRLDFLPML
;
A
#
# COMPACT_ATOMS: atom_id res chain seq x y z
N TRP A 1 -60.96 13.40 16.93
CA TRP A 1 -60.09 12.41 16.25
C TRP A 1 -58.74 12.49 16.93
N GLN A 2 -58.50 11.47 17.73
CA GLN A 2 -57.35 11.33 18.62
C GLN A 2 -56.08 10.99 17.81
N ASN A 3 -55.02 11.68 18.09
CA ASN A 3 -53.69 11.48 17.53
C ASN A 3 -52.96 10.47 18.42
N GLU A 4 -52.83 9.22 17.97
CA GLU A 4 -52.09 8.17 18.68
C GLU A 4 -50.60 8.36 18.44
N ALA A 5 -49.85 8.62 19.51
CA ALA A 5 -48.40 8.74 19.52
C ALA A 5 -47.76 7.37 19.33
N SER A 6 -46.86 7.29 18.37
CA SER A 6 -46.02 6.13 18.04
C SER A 6 -45.09 5.71 19.20
N PRO A 7 -44.99 4.41 19.56
CA PRO A 7 -44.22 3.94 20.72
C PRO A 7 -42.74 3.64 20.47
N TYR A 8 -42.10 4.20 19.43
CA TYR A 8 -40.68 3.97 19.19
C TYR A 8 -39.83 5.13 19.64
N THR A 9 -39.69 5.31 20.95
CA THR A 9 -38.68 6.15 21.56
C THR A 9 -37.37 5.30 21.66
N LEU A 10 -36.44 5.49 20.73
CA LEU A 10 -35.11 4.90 20.81
C LEU A 10 -34.41 5.42 22.06
N ARG A 11 -34.36 4.58 23.11
CA ARG A 11 -33.46 4.80 24.25
C ARG A 11 -32.01 4.86 23.72
N ARG A 12 -31.35 6.01 23.87
CA ARG A 12 -29.90 6.13 23.71
C ARG A 12 -29.25 5.18 24.71
N ARG A 13 -28.74 4.05 24.22
CA ARG A 13 -27.86 3.17 24.99
C ARG A 13 -26.55 3.94 25.18
N SER A 14 -26.23 4.25 26.44
CA SER A 14 -24.89 4.71 26.82
C SER A 14 -23.89 3.60 26.53
N PHE A 15 -22.97 3.81 25.59
CA PHE A 15 -21.88 2.89 25.31
C PHE A 15 -20.90 2.91 26.49
N PRO A 16 -20.36 1.74 26.90
CA PRO A 16 -19.39 1.67 27.99
C PRO A 16 -18.11 2.45 27.62
N ARG A 17 -17.47 3.09 28.61
CA ARG A 17 -16.29 3.97 28.49
C ARG A 17 -15.04 3.30 27.85
N GLY A 18 -15.07 2.03 27.49
CA GLY A 18 -14.03 1.31 26.79
C GLY A 18 -13.92 1.61 25.28
N CYS A 19 -14.97 2.13 24.64
CA CYS A 19 -14.93 2.42 23.19
C CYS A 19 -14.04 3.61 22.82
N ALA A 20 -13.92 4.61 23.70
CA ALA A 20 -13.11 5.80 23.42
C ALA A 20 -11.60 5.47 23.33
N GLN A 21 -11.12 4.57 24.19
CA GLN A 21 -9.73 4.13 24.16
C GLN A 21 -9.39 3.29 22.92
N TYR A 22 -10.33 2.49 22.42
CA TYR A 22 -10.16 1.75 21.17
C TYR A 22 -10.12 2.68 19.95
N GLU A 23 -10.93 3.73 19.93
CA GLU A 23 -10.92 4.71 18.84
C GLU A 23 -9.65 5.60 18.87
N GLU A 24 -9.16 6.00 20.06
CA GLU A 24 -7.89 6.72 20.18
C GLU A 24 -6.70 5.86 19.75
N THR A 25 -6.64 4.61 20.18
CA THR A 25 -5.57 3.67 19.78
C THR A 25 -5.61 3.39 18.28
N ARG A 26 -6.80 3.22 17.70
CA ARG A 26 -7.01 3.04 16.26
C ARG A 26 -6.61 4.29 15.47
N ASN A 27 -6.91 5.49 15.97
CA ASN A 27 -6.52 6.75 15.35
C ASN A 27 -5.01 7.03 15.48
N MET A 28 -4.38 6.62 16.59
CA MET A 28 -2.91 6.71 16.75
C MET A 28 -2.19 5.73 15.81
N LEU A 29 -2.68 4.50 15.67
CA LEU A 29 -2.15 3.52 14.71
C LEU A 29 -2.35 3.99 13.26
N ALA A 30 -3.53 4.54 12.94
CA ALA A 30 -3.79 5.11 11.61
C ALA A 30 -2.93 6.34 11.28
N SER A 31 -2.52 7.13 12.29
CA SER A 31 -1.63 8.28 12.07
C SER A 31 -0.15 7.90 11.90
N GLN A 32 0.29 6.75 12.43
CA GLN A 32 1.63 6.20 12.19
C GLN A 32 1.74 5.59 10.78
N ASP A 33 0.64 5.11 10.22
CA ASP A 33 0.58 4.46 8.91
C ASP A 33 0.73 5.44 7.72
N VAL A 34 0.62 6.75 7.95
CA VAL A 34 0.76 7.77 6.87
C VAL A 34 2.21 7.97 6.44
N GLY A 35 3.20 7.74 7.32
CA GLY A 35 4.64 7.96 7.06
C GLY A 35 5.31 6.87 6.21
N ASP A 36 4.76 5.65 6.20
CA ASP A 36 5.42 4.48 5.60
C ASP A 36 4.78 4.03 4.27
N ARG A 37 3.87 4.85 3.71
CA ARG A 37 3.24 4.55 2.42
C ARG A 37 4.22 4.76 1.29
N ILE A 38 4.48 3.71 0.54
CA ILE A 38 5.39 3.76 -0.61
C ILE A 38 4.65 4.01 -1.93
N GLY A 39 3.35 3.71 -2.01
CA GLY A 39 2.55 3.89 -3.22
C GLY A 39 1.13 3.38 -3.06
N GLU A 40 0.42 3.27 -4.18
CA GLU A 40 -0.94 2.75 -4.23
C GLU A 40 -1.16 1.86 -5.46
N VAL A 41 -2.09 0.92 -5.34
CA VAL A 41 -2.45 -0.02 -6.41
C VAL A 41 -3.14 0.73 -7.56
N VAL A 42 -2.62 0.57 -8.77
CA VAL A 42 -3.18 1.14 -10.01
C VAL A 42 -3.76 0.08 -10.95
N GLU A 43 -3.26 -1.16 -10.89
CA GLU A 43 -3.82 -2.33 -11.56
C GLU A 43 -3.82 -3.52 -10.62
N THR A 44 -4.80 -4.41 -10.76
CA THR A 44 -4.92 -5.58 -9.88
C THR A 44 -5.45 -6.80 -10.61
N SER A 45 -5.00 -7.96 -10.19
CA SER A 45 -5.44 -9.28 -10.62
C SER A 45 -5.49 -10.24 -9.43
N SER A 46 -5.94 -11.48 -9.65
CA SER A 46 -5.99 -12.49 -8.58
C SER A 46 -4.61 -12.95 -8.10
N THR A 47 -3.57 -12.80 -8.92
CA THR A 47 -2.21 -13.30 -8.64
C THR A 47 -1.18 -12.21 -8.40
N GLY A 48 -1.52 -10.94 -8.66
CA GLY A 48 -0.59 -9.83 -8.52
C GLY A 48 -1.25 -8.49 -8.73
N PHE A 49 -0.47 -7.45 -8.53
CA PHE A 49 -0.90 -6.08 -8.78
C PHE A 49 0.27 -5.22 -9.27
N THR A 50 -0.06 -4.15 -9.97
CA THR A 50 0.85 -3.04 -10.25
C THR A 50 0.53 -1.89 -9.31
N ALA A 51 1.51 -1.33 -8.67
CA ALA A 51 1.38 -0.14 -7.83
C ALA A 51 2.27 0.98 -8.34
N GLN A 52 1.79 2.21 -8.21
CA GLN A 52 2.55 3.41 -8.50
C GLN A 52 3.15 3.97 -7.22
N ALA A 53 4.47 4.16 -7.22
CA ALA A 53 5.17 4.79 -6.11
C ALA A 53 4.89 6.31 -6.07
N TYR A 54 4.85 6.89 -4.86
CA TYR A 54 4.61 8.33 -4.70
C TYR A 54 5.80 9.19 -5.12
N GLY A 55 7.01 8.63 -5.11
CA GLY A 55 8.22 9.32 -5.56
C GLY A 55 8.86 8.64 -6.75
N VAL A 56 9.50 9.43 -7.61
CA VAL A 56 10.39 8.88 -8.63
C VAL A 56 11.51 8.11 -7.93
N ASN A 57 11.73 6.84 -8.28
CA ASN A 57 12.63 5.91 -7.59
C ASN A 57 12.23 5.56 -6.14
N GLY A 58 10.98 5.83 -5.74
CA GLY A 58 10.47 5.57 -4.39
C GLY A 58 9.82 4.19 -4.18
N ALA A 59 9.95 3.27 -5.15
CA ALA A 59 9.44 1.91 -5.02
C ALA A 59 10.28 1.07 -4.05
N ALA A 60 9.65 0.05 -3.43
CA ALA A 60 10.40 -0.95 -2.67
C ALA A 60 11.37 -1.72 -3.61
N PRO A 61 12.56 -2.10 -3.12
CA PRO A 61 13.51 -2.88 -3.89
C PRO A 61 12.94 -4.20 -4.43
N LEU A 62 13.50 -4.69 -5.53
CA LEU A 62 13.18 -6.01 -6.06
C LEU A 62 13.32 -7.10 -4.99
N GLY A 63 12.36 -7.99 -4.88
CA GLY A 63 12.33 -9.06 -3.88
C GLY A 63 11.82 -8.63 -2.50
N SER A 64 11.52 -7.36 -2.27
CA SER A 64 10.94 -6.89 -1.01
C SER A 64 9.53 -7.45 -0.81
N LEU A 65 9.22 -7.81 0.42
CA LEU A 65 7.85 -8.09 0.86
C LEU A 65 7.14 -6.77 1.15
N VAL A 66 6.01 -6.58 0.51
CA VAL A 66 5.12 -5.43 0.69
C VAL A 66 3.73 -5.89 1.12
N ARG A 67 2.96 -5.01 1.72
CA ARG A 67 1.58 -5.30 2.12
C ARG A 67 0.63 -4.15 1.81
N THR A 68 -0.64 -4.47 1.66
CA THR A 68 -1.69 -3.45 1.66
C THR A 68 -2.03 -3.01 3.09
N ALA A 69 -2.65 -1.83 3.22
CA ALA A 69 -3.20 -1.36 4.48
C ALA A 69 -4.48 -2.13 4.88
N GLY A 70 -4.85 -2.07 6.16
CA GLY A 70 -6.13 -2.56 6.70
C GLY A 70 -6.06 -3.86 7.48
N ASP A 71 -7.21 -4.32 7.98
CA ASP A 71 -7.34 -5.45 8.90
C ASP A 71 -7.15 -6.84 8.21
N GLY A 72 -7.14 -6.87 6.88
CA GLY A 72 -6.86 -8.07 6.07
C GLY A 72 -5.83 -7.73 5.01
N PRO A 73 -4.56 -7.45 5.40
CA PRO A 73 -3.53 -7.04 4.45
C PRO A 73 -3.27 -8.16 3.43
N VAL A 74 -3.07 -7.77 2.18
CA VAL A 74 -2.55 -8.67 1.14
C VAL A 74 -1.04 -8.48 1.09
N TYR A 75 -0.31 -9.59 1.20
CA TYR A 75 1.15 -9.63 1.12
C TYR A 75 1.58 -9.99 -0.31
N ALA A 76 2.59 -9.28 -0.80
CA ALA A 76 3.13 -9.51 -2.14
C ALA A 76 4.64 -9.30 -2.18
N VAL A 77 5.31 -9.96 -3.11
CA VAL A 77 6.75 -9.79 -3.37
C VAL A 77 6.94 -8.98 -4.63
N VAL A 78 7.73 -7.91 -4.54
CA VAL A 78 8.07 -7.05 -5.68
C VAL A 78 8.90 -7.85 -6.69
N ARG A 79 8.40 -7.99 -7.92
CA ARG A 79 9.03 -8.75 -9.00
C ARG A 79 9.64 -7.89 -10.11
N GLU A 80 9.18 -6.65 -10.24
CA GLU A 80 9.67 -5.71 -11.25
C GLU A 80 9.48 -4.28 -10.76
N VAL A 81 10.40 -3.40 -11.10
CA VAL A 81 10.30 -1.96 -10.85
C VAL A 81 10.67 -1.25 -12.13
N SER A 82 9.83 -0.34 -12.60
CA SER A 82 10.07 0.43 -13.81
C SER A 82 9.80 1.92 -13.60
N THR A 83 10.66 2.76 -14.15
CA THR A 83 10.45 4.21 -14.19
C THR A 83 10.29 4.65 -15.64
N SER A 84 9.18 5.30 -15.94
CA SER A 84 8.82 5.70 -17.30
C SER A 84 8.30 7.13 -17.34
N SER A 85 8.30 7.72 -18.55
CA SER A 85 7.64 9.01 -18.77
C SER A 85 6.14 8.88 -18.59
N LEU A 86 5.51 9.90 -17.99
CA LEU A 86 4.04 10.03 -17.97
C LEU A 86 3.43 10.20 -19.36
N ASP A 87 4.23 10.76 -20.31
CA ASP A 87 3.83 10.83 -21.72
C ASP A 87 4.47 9.68 -22.49
N PRO A 88 3.71 8.64 -22.92
CA PRO A 88 4.26 7.50 -23.65
C PRO A 88 4.94 7.87 -24.97
N GLY A 89 4.59 9.01 -25.57
CA GLY A 89 5.20 9.52 -26.79
C GLY A 89 6.54 10.23 -26.58
N ARG A 90 6.93 10.45 -25.33
CA ARG A 90 8.11 11.26 -25.00
C ARG A 90 9.18 10.41 -24.34
N ARG A 91 10.22 10.10 -25.11
CA ARG A 91 11.39 9.43 -24.54
C ARG A 91 12.25 10.42 -23.75
N PRO A 92 12.67 10.08 -22.52
CA PRO A 92 13.63 10.90 -21.77
C PRO A 92 14.96 11.07 -22.52
N VAL A 93 15.54 12.25 -22.41
CA VAL A 93 16.88 12.55 -22.90
C VAL A 93 17.84 12.67 -21.72
N ALA A 94 19.13 12.38 -21.95
CA ALA A 94 20.17 12.54 -20.94
C ALA A 94 20.36 14.04 -20.63
N LEU A 95 20.18 14.42 -19.36
CA LEU A 95 20.28 15.81 -18.88
C LEU A 95 21.59 16.08 -18.13
N GLY A 96 22.29 15.05 -17.65
CA GLY A 96 23.43 15.17 -16.74
C GLY A 96 24.79 15.32 -17.43
N ARG A 97 24.86 15.60 -18.75
CA ARG A 97 26.11 15.62 -19.49
C ARG A 97 27.16 16.58 -18.93
N ASP A 98 26.68 17.75 -18.49
CA ASP A 98 27.50 18.87 -18.03
C ASP A 98 27.35 19.10 -16.52
N GLU A 99 26.63 18.19 -15.80
CA GLU A 99 26.38 18.27 -14.37
C GLU A 99 27.47 17.52 -13.58
N PRO A 100 27.87 18.01 -12.39
CA PRO A 100 28.92 17.41 -11.59
C PRO A 100 28.54 16.07 -10.98
N ASP A 101 27.26 15.83 -10.70
CA ASP A 101 26.70 14.63 -10.10
C ASP A 101 25.20 14.47 -10.41
N GLU A 102 24.64 13.33 -10.01
CA GLU A 102 23.22 13.00 -10.23
C GLU A 102 22.29 13.93 -9.45
N GLU A 103 22.69 14.36 -8.26
CA GLU A 103 21.88 15.25 -7.42
C GLU A 103 21.69 16.62 -8.09
N ALA A 104 22.74 17.16 -8.73
CA ALA A 104 22.67 18.40 -9.48
C ALA A 104 21.69 18.31 -10.66
N VAL A 105 21.57 17.13 -11.31
CA VAL A 105 20.57 16.91 -12.36
C VAL A 105 19.14 17.12 -11.82
N TYR A 106 18.83 16.55 -10.65
CA TYR A 106 17.49 16.68 -10.04
C TYR A 106 17.24 18.11 -9.54
N GLN A 107 18.24 18.74 -8.94
CA GLN A 107 18.15 20.13 -8.44
C GLN A 107 17.91 21.13 -9.59
N ASN A 108 18.64 20.97 -10.69
CA ASN A 108 18.52 21.84 -11.87
C ASN A 108 17.29 21.52 -12.73
N ASN A 109 16.68 20.34 -12.53
CA ASN A 109 15.51 19.89 -13.30
C ASN A 109 14.38 19.40 -12.39
N PRO A 110 13.79 20.25 -11.52
CA PRO A 110 12.75 19.83 -10.56
C PRO A 110 11.49 19.28 -11.23
N GLN A 111 11.28 19.54 -12.53
CA GLN A 111 10.18 18.99 -13.32
C GLN A 111 10.27 17.47 -13.51
N ILE A 112 11.44 16.83 -13.30
CA ILE A 112 11.63 15.38 -13.43
C ILE A 112 10.60 14.65 -12.59
N SER A 113 10.38 15.05 -11.33
CA SER A 113 9.40 14.46 -10.42
C SER A 113 7.96 14.49 -10.93
N ARG A 114 7.64 15.40 -11.89
CA ARG A 114 6.31 15.59 -12.49
C ARG A 114 6.19 14.99 -13.89
N LEU A 115 7.29 14.58 -14.50
CA LEU A 115 7.32 14.04 -15.86
C LEU A 115 7.49 12.53 -15.88
N PHE A 116 7.88 11.93 -14.75
CA PHE A 116 8.12 10.50 -14.61
C PHE A 116 7.25 9.89 -13.52
N ARG A 117 6.97 8.62 -13.69
CA ARG A 117 6.35 7.76 -12.67
C ARG A 117 7.21 6.52 -12.48
N THR A 118 7.19 6.00 -11.27
CA THR A 118 7.77 4.70 -10.96
C THR A 118 6.64 3.75 -10.59
N ASP A 119 6.48 2.73 -11.40
CA ASP A 119 5.54 1.63 -11.18
C ASP A 119 6.31 0.40 -10.71
N PHE A 120 5.71 -0.42 -9.87
CA PHE A 120 6.25 -1.71 -9.48
C PHE A 120 5.19 -2.79 -9.51
N ASP A 121 5.57 -3.94 -10.07
CA ASP A 121 4.75 -5.13 -10.09
C ASP A 121 5.06 -6.02 -8.90
N ALA A 122 4.02 -6.58 -8.29
CA ALA A 122 4.17 -7.48 -7.16
C ALA A 122 3.31 -8.75 -7.32
N THR A 123 3.90 -9.91 -7.03
CA THR A 123 3.21 -11.20 -7.00
C THR A 123 2.60 -11.39 -5.61
N ILE A 124 1.30 -11.67 -5.56
CA ILE A 124 0.60 -11.95 -4.30
C ILE A 124 1.06 -13.29 -3.75
N VAL A 125 1.48 -13.30 -2.49
CA VAL A 125 2.02 -14.48 -1.79
C VAL A 125 1.28 -14.85 -0.51
N GLY A 126 0.28 -14.04 -0.12
CA GLY A 126 -0.52 -14.32 1.07
C GLY A 126 -1.46 -13.19 1.45
N TYR A 127 -2.19 -13.40 2.53
CA TYR A 127 -3.05 -12.39 3.13
C TYR A 127 -3.24 -12.62 4.63
N GLY A 128 -3.64 -11.56 5.34
CA GLY A 128 -4.04 -11.63 6.74
C GLY A 128 -5.49 -12.10 6.89
N ASP A 129 -5.72 -13.06 7.78
CA ASP A 129 -7.04 -13.57 8.17
C ASP A 129 -7.16 -13.46 9.70
N GLY A 130 -7.58 -12.28 10.17
CA GLY A 130 -7.51 -11.94 11.59
C GLY A 130 -6.05 -11.99 12.11
N PRO A 131 -5.75 -12.82 13.13
CA PRO A 131 -4.40 -12.94 13.68
C PRO A 131 -3.47 -13.85 12.84
N GLU A 132 -4.01 -14.59 11.86
CA GLU A 132 -3.26 -15.57 11.08
C GLU A 132 -2.80 -14.98 9.73
N ILE A 133 -1.60 -15.40 9.29
CA ILE A 133 -1.10 -15.15 7.94
C ILE A 133 -1.31 -16.43 7.12
N ARG A 134 -2.06 -16.28 6.02
CA ARG A 134 -2.33 -17.34 5.06
C ARG A 134 -1.43 -17.17 3.84
N GLN A 135 -0.56 -18.12 3.58
CA GLN A 135 0.38 -18.09 2.44
C GLN A 135 -0.22 -18.79 1.22
N HIS A 136 -1.34 -18.26 0.74
CA HIS A 136 -1.99 -18.60 -0.52
C HIS A 136 -2.77 -17.38 -1.05
N LEU A 137 -3.32 -17.47 -2.24
CA LEU A 137 -4.05 -16.36 -2.85
C LEU A 137 -5.26 -15.95 -2.00
N PRO A 138 -5.50 -14.65 -1.79
CA PRO A 138 -6.67 -14.16 -1.09
C PRO A 138 -7.96 -14.43 -1.88
N PRO A 139 -9.13 -14.51 -1.22
CA PRO A 139 -10.42 -14.66 -1.90
C PRO A 139 -10.74 -13.51 -2.86
N GLN A 140 -10.19 -12.33 -2.62
CA GLN A 140 -10.33 -11.15 -3.47
C GLN A 140 -8.98 -10.44 -3.62
N PRO A 141 -8.67 -9.92 -4.83
CA PRO A 141 -7.46 -9.13 -5.04
C PRO A 141 -7.54 -7.79 -4.29
N PRO A 142 -6.41 -7.10 -4.10
CA PRO A 142 -6.39 -5.75 -3.55
C PRO A 142 -7.29 -4.82 -4.36
N LYS A 143 -7.89 -3.85 -3.70
CA LYS A 143 -8.68 -2.81 -4.38
C LYS A 143 -7.76 -1.84 -5.11
N ILE A 144 -8.24 -1.25 -6.20
CA ILE A 144 -7.61 -0.07 -6.80
C ILE A 144 -7.54 1.03 -5.74
N HIS A 145 -6.41 1.74 -5.71
CA HIS A 145 -6.06 2.75 -4.69
C HIS A 145 -5.84 2.19 -3.27
N ALA A 146 -5.65 0.86 -3.12
CA ALA A 146 -5.16 0.33 -1.86
C ALA A 146 -3.74 0.84 -1.61
N PHE A 147 -3.48 1.38 -0.42
CA PHE A 147 -2.16 1.86 -0.04
C PHE A 147 -1.20 0.70 0.20
N ILE A 148 0.03 0.87 -0.28
CA ILE A 148 1.08 -0.12 -0.14
C ILE A 148 2.13 0.38 0.85
N HIS A 149 2.55 -0.54 1.73
CA HIS A 149 3.58 -0.36 2.74
C HIS A 149 4.69 -1.39 2.55
N ALA A 150 5.92 -0.99 2.78
CA ALA A 150 7.00 -1.96 2.98
C ALA A 150 6.76 -2.71 4.30
N CYS A 151 6.96 -4.02 4.30
CA CYS A 151 6.88 -4.79 5.54
C CYS A 151 8.05 -4.44 6.47
N THR A 152 7.76 -4.32 7.76
CA THR A 152 8.81 -4.16 8.78
C THR A 152 9.63 -5.44 8.93
N PRO A 153 10.83 -5.39 9.54
CA PRO A 153 11.61 -6.59 9.83
C PRO A 153 10.83 -7.64 10.66
N GLU A 154 9.97 -7.19 11.57
CA GLU A 154 9.14 -8.06 12.41
C GLU A 154 8.04 -8.74 11.58
N GLU A 155 7.37 -7.99 10.69
CA GLU A 155 6.37 -8.53 9.76
C GLU A 155 7.01 -9.53 8.80
N LEU A 156 8.19 -9.19 8.27
CA LEU A 156 8.96 -10.11 7.41
C LEU A 156 9.32 -11.38 8.15
N ALA A 157 9.84 -11.28 9.38
CA ALA A 157 10.17 -12.44 10.20
C ALA A 157 8.95 -13.31 10.51
N ALA A 158 7.80 -12.68 10.82
CA ALA A 158 6.55 -13.40 11.06
C ALA A 158 6.05 -14.12 9.80
N PHE A 159 6.10 -13.43 8.64
CA PHE A 159 5.68 -13.99 7.36
C PHE A 159 6.56 -15.19 6.95
N THR A 160 7.89 -15.09 7.11
CA THR A 160 8.85 -16.09 6.65
C THR A 160 9.08 -17.26 7.62
N GLN A 161 8.35 -17.35 8.74
CA GLN A 161 8.33 -18.54 9.59
C GLN A 161 7.89 -19.80 8.83
N ARG A 162 7.10 -19.64 7.79
CA ARG A 162 6.71 -20.66 6.82
C ARG A 162 7.12 -20.18 5.44
N LEU A 163 7.33 -21.12 4.53
CA LEU A 163 7.77 -20.84 3.16
C LEU A 163 6.84 -21.45 2.12
N ASP A 164 5.56 -21.63 2.48
CA ASP A 164 4.54 -22.25 1.62
C ASP A 164 4.25 -21.39 0.38
N PHE A 165 4.62 -20.11 0.41
CA PHE A 165 4.44 -19.18 -0.70
C PHE A 165 5.46 -19.33 -1.83
N LEU A 166 6.62 -19.97 -1.60
CA LEU A 166 7.69 -20.07 -2.62
C LEU A 166 7.23 -20.61 -3.98
N PRO A 167 6.32 -21.60 -4.07
CA PRO A 167 5.82 -22.07 -5.35
C PRO A 167 4.98 -21.05 -6.14
N MET A 168 4.62 -19.92 -5.54
CA MET A 168 3.84 -18.86 -6.19
C MET A 168 4.71 -17.77 -6.84
N LEU A 169 6.00 -17.76 -6.54
CA LEU A 169 6.97 -16.89 -7.16
C LEU A 169 7.49 -17.47 -8.47
#